data_61e25b993d562454c440dcf394ddc103
#
_entry.id   61e25b993d562454c440dcf394ddc103
#
_cell.length_a   1.000
_cell.length_b   1.000
_cell.length_c   1.000
_cell.angle_alpha   90.00
_cell.angle_beta   90.00
_cell.angle_gamma   90.00
#
_symmetry.space_group_name_H-M   'P 1'
#
loop_
_entity.id
_entity.type
_entity.pdbx_description
1 polymer ?
#
loop_
_entity_poly.entity_id
_entity_poly.type
_entity_poly.pdbx_seq_one_letter_code
_entity_poly.pdbx_strand_id
1 'polypeptide(L)'
;DGRASLEGDSLSEDNSRILALEASASHKVLIVDGDPAADEGSYVVDALAADPRITGFAPQIESVDYLRRRPIEEFQAVYLLNVADLPADALDPLEKYVAAGGGLAWFVGGSVKPTFYNDSLFKEGNGLFPVPLDAAPRALPIVEDSGPDLILAPHPIFRVFEGQENPYLDVTRVAKFFPVAASWNRDDQARGDDVQTIASLRNRQPLMFHHRFGKGHIVTCLTTCGPAWNNWA
;
A
#
# COMPACT_ATOMS: atom_id res chain seq x y z
N ASP A 1 8.68 -18.09 -25.96
CA ASP A 1 7.88 -19.27 -26.42
C ASP A 1 8.46 -20.54 -25.84
N GLY A 2 7.64 -21.26 -25.09
CA GLY A 2 7.99 -22.59 -24.58
C GLY A 2 7.31 -23.67 -25.41
N ARG A 3 8.02 -24.74 -25.75
CA ARG A 3 7.48 -25.89 -26.43
C ARG A 3 7.63 -27.12 -25.53
N ALA A 4 6.50 -27.75 -25.21
CA ALA A 4 6.48 -29.06 -24.55
C ALA A 4 6.17 -30.14 -25.58
N SER A 5 6.94 -31.23 -25.60
CA SER A 5 6.71 -32.37 -26.47
C SER A 5 6.76 -33.68 -25.67
N LEU A 6 5.89 -34.59 -26.00
CA LEU A 6 5.86 -35.96 -25.47
C LEU A 6 6.45 -36.90 -26.50
N GLU A 7 7.16 -37.94 -26.07
CA GLU A 7 7.64 -39.01 -26.96
C GLU A 7 6.55 -40.03 -27.18
N GLY A 8 6.20 -40.20 -28.46
CA GLY A 8 5.85 -41.44 -29.15
C GLY A 8 4.59 -42.20 -28.72
N ASP A 9 3.40 -41.73 -29.15
CA ASP A 9 2.32 -42.65 -29.51
C ASP A 9 1.94 -42.51 -30.99
N SER A 10 0.90 -43.23 -31.44
CA SER A 10 0.51 -43.31 -32.87
C SER A 10 -0.19 -42.03 -33.40
N LEU A 11 -0.36 -40.99 -32.57
CA LEU A 11 -0.98 -39.72 -32.92
C LEU A 11 0.02 -38.58 -32.74
N SER A 12 0.83 -38.32 -33.77
CA SER A 12 1.87 -37.27 -33.72
C SER A 12 1.36 -35.85 -33.65
N GLU A 13 0.08 -35.62 -33.90
CA GLU A 13 -0.53 -34.26 -33.95
C GLU A 13 -0.82 -33.63 -32.56
N ASP A 14 -0.96 -34.46 -31.52
CA ASP A 14 -1.20 -33.98 -30.16
C ASP A 14 0.03 -33.98 -29.23
N ASN A 15 1.15 -34.50 -29.76
CA ASN A 15 2.43 -34.63 -29.04
C ASN A 15 3.18 -33.30 -28.84
N SER A 16 2.69 -32.19 -29.35
CA SER A 16 3.33 -30.88 -29.11
C SER A 16 2.32 -29.80 -28.81
N ARG A 17 2.53 -29.08 -27.72
CA ARG A 17 1.80 -27.87 -27.38
C ARG A 17 2.73 -26.69 -27.33
N ILE A 18 2.32 -25.61 -27.97
CA ILE A 18 3.02 -24.32 -27.90
C ILE A 18 2.33 -23.50 -26.82
N LEU A 19 3.09 -23.12 -25.81
CA LEU A 19 2.67 -22.11 -24.81
C LEU A 19 3.36 -20.82 -25.19
N ALA A 20 2.58 -19.80 -25.51
CA ALA A 20 3.05 -18.42 -25.55
C ALA A 20 3.05 -17.89 -24.12
N LEU A 21 4.22 -17.77 -23.53
CA LEU A 21 4.42 -17.06 -22.27
C LEU A 21 4.87 -15.63 -22.62
N GLU A 22 4.09 -14.64 -22.24
CA GLU A 22 4.58 -13.29 -22.19
C GLU A 22 5.58 -13.21 -21.04
N ALA A 23 6.87 -13.07 -21.36
CA ALA A 23 7.87 -12.72 -20.37
C ALA A 23 7.63 -11.25 -20.01
N SER A 24 6.91 -11.00 -18.94
CA SER A 24 6.76 -9.65 -18.39
C SER A 24 8.14 -9.13 -17.99
N ALA A 25 8.49 -7.93 -18.44
CA ALA A 25 9.56 -7.17 -17.84
C ALA A 25 9.25 -7.04 -16.34
N SER A 26 10.28 -7.05 -15.48
CA SER A 26 10.12 -6.90 -14.03
C SER A 26 9.26 -5.69 -13.69
N HIS A 27 8.34 -5.86 -12.75
CA HIS A 27 7.46 -4.80 -12.28
C HIS A 27 8.25 -3.84 -11.38
N LYS A 28 8.56 -2.65 -11.89
CA LYS A 28 9.27 -1.63 -11.10
C LYS A 28 8.35 -1.06 -10.02
N VAL A 29 8.87 -0.96 -8.81
CA VAL A 29 8.19 -0.36 -7.65
C VAL A 29 9.11 0.70 -7.05
N LEU A 30 8.59 1.93 -6.91
CA LEU A 30 9.31 3.01 -6.25
C LEU A 30 8.91 3.05 -4.77
N ILE A 31 9.89 3.07 -3.90
CA ILE A 31 9.72 3.22 -2.46
C ILE A 31 10.35 4.55 -2.07
N VAL A 32 9.52 5.51 -1.68
CA VAL A 32 9.96 6.81 -1.19
C VAL A 32 9.97 6.76 0.32
N ASP A 33 11.17 6.69 0.89
CA ASP A 33 11.39 6.63 2.32
C ASP A 33 11.55 8.05 2.89
N GLY A 34 10.61 8.46 3.75
CA GLY A 34 10.61 9.76 4.41
C GLY A 34 11.43 9.79 5.70
N ASP A 35 11.84 8.62 6.21
CA ASP A 35 12.65 8.47 7.41
C ASP A 35 13.66 7.31 7.26
N PRO A 36 14.73 7.50 6.51
CA PRO A 36 15.72 6.45 6.25
C PRO A 36 16.35 5.84 7.52
N ALA A 37 16.31 6.55 8.66
CA ALA A 37 16.82 6.05 9.92
C ALA A 37 15.92 4.94 10.52
N ALA A 38 14.66 4.89 10.15
CA ALA A 38 13.72 3.85 10.55
C ALA A 38 13.81 2.58 9.67
N ASP A 39 14.51 2.66 8.52
CA ASP A 39 14.74 1.55 7.58
C ASP A 39 13.46 0.84 7.09
N GLU A 40 12.35 1.59 7.02
CA GLU A 40 11.05 1.01 6.62
C GLU A 40 11.07 0.50 5.18
N GLY A 41 11.88 1.12 4.32
CA GLY A 41 12.04 0.71 2.93
C GLY A 41 12.53 -0.72 2.75
N SER A 42 13.43 -1.18 3.61
CA SER A 42 14.00 -2.54 3.55
C SER A 42 12.92 -3.62 3.72
N TYR A 43 11.95 -3.42 4.61
CA TYR A 43 10.85 -4.37 4.81
C TYR A 43 9.98 -4.52 3.55
N VAL A 44 9.74 -3.42 2.82
CA VAL A 44 8.99 -3.47 1.55
C VAL A 44 9.81 -4.18 0.48
N VAL A 45 11.14 -3.94 0.42
CA VAL A 45 12.03 -4.64 -0.51
C VAL A 45 12.02 -6.13 -0.23
N ASP A 46 12.17 -6.54 1.03
CA ASP A 46 12.19 -7.96 1.42
C ASP A 46 10.86 -8.65 1.09
N ALA A 47 9.74 -7.97 1.32
CA ALA A 47 8.42 -8.50 1.00
C ALA A 47 8.19 -8.65 -0.52
N LEU A 48 8.64 -7.69 -1.33
CA LEU A 48 8.40 -7.69 -2.78
C LEU A 48 9.43 -8.51 -3.55
N ALA A 49 10.68 -8.51 -3.13
CA ALA A 49 11.80 -9.07 -3.86
C ALA A 49 12.50 -10.25 -3.12
N ALA A 50 11.80 -10.97 -2.27
CA ALA A 50 12.30 -12.17 -1.59
C ALA A 50 12.97 -13.16 -2.56
N ASP A 51 12.39 -13.38 -3.74
CA ASP A 51 13.05 -13.95 -4.92
C ASP A 51 12.53 -13.22 -6.17
N PRO A 52 13.30 -12.24 -6.71
CA PRO A 52 12.87 -11.44 -7.86
C PRO A 52 12.50 -12.26 -9.11
N ARG A 53 13.07 -13.47 -9.25
CA ARG A 53 12.74 -14.36 -10.38
C ARG A 53 11.35 -14.98 -10.25
N ILE A 54 10.84 -15.08 -9.02
CA ILE A 54 9.52 -15.63 -8.71
C ILE A 54 8.51 -14.52 -8.61
N THR A 55 8.82 -13.46 -7.86
CA THR A 55 7.90 -12.33 -7.62
C THR A 55 7.77 -11.41 -8.81
N GLY A 56 8.83 -11.29 -9.62
CA GLY A 56 8.88 -10.40 -10.78
C GLY A 56 8.92 -8.92 -10.41
N PHE A 57 9.05 -8.55 -9.12
CA PHE A 57 9.17 -7.17 -8.70
C PHE A 57 10.62 -6.68 -8.67
N ALA A 58 10.81 -5.40 -9.00
CA ALA A 58 12.08 -4.68 -8.93
C ALA A 58 11.89 -3.40 -8.09
N PRO A 59 11.92 -3.49 -6.76
CA PRO A 59 11.79 -2.34 -5.87
C PRO A 59 13.05 -1.49 -5.90
N GLN A 60 12.87 -0.15 -5.80
CA GLN A 60 13.92 0.85 -5.74
C GLN A 60 13.59 1.82 -4.61
N ILE A 61 14.53 1.97 -3.64
CA ILE A 61 14.36 2.92 -2.53
C ILE A 61 14.98 4.25 -2.93
N GLU A 62 14.24 5.33 -2.71
CA GLU A 62 14.63 6.70 -3.01
C GLU A 62 14.16 7.67 -1.93
N SER A 63 14.73 8.86 -1.92
CA SER A 63 14.24 9.97 -1.09
C SER A 63 13.09 10.72 -1.76
N VAL A 64 12.40 11.59 -0.99
CA VAL A 64 11.32 12.47 -1.49
C VAL A 64 11.78 13.32 -2.68
N ASP A 65 13.06 13.72 -2.72
CA ASP A 65 13.64 14.52 -3.83
C ASP A 65 13.58 13.80 -5.19
N TYR A 66 13.47 12.47 -5.22
CA TYR A 66 13.33 11.72 -6.46
C TYR A 66 12.06 12.13 -7.23
N LEU A 67 10.95 12.31 -6.52
CA LEU A 67 9.66 12.71 -7.12
C LEU A 67 9.72 14.06 -7.84
N ARG A 68 10.66 14.93 -7.48
CA ARG A 68 10.86 16.24 -8.10
C ARG A 68 11.76 16.20 -9.34
N ARG A 69 12.67 15.22 -9.40
CA ARG A 69 13.80 15.23 -10.33
C ARG A 69 13.69 14.16 -11.42
N ARG A 70 12.87 13.17 -11.21
CA ARG A 70 12.80 11.98 -12.08
C ARG A 70 11.36 11.63 -12.43
N PRO A 71 11.15 11.14 -13.65
CA PRO A 71 9.86 10.62 -14.05
C PRO A 71 9.54 9.36 -13.23
N ILE A 72 8.26 9.19 -12.90
CA ILE A 72 7.76 8.05 -12.12
C ILE A 72 6.79 7.16 -12.90
N GLU A 73 6.51 7.48 -14.15
CA GLU A 73 5.58 6.78 -15.03
C GLU A 73 6.01 5.34 -15.36
N GLU A 74 7.30 5.03 -15.20
CA GLU A 74 7.82 3.68 -15.42
C GLU A 74 7.52 2.71 -14.27
N PHE A 75 7.11 3.21 -13.10
CA PHE A 75 6.78 2.38 -11.95
C PHE A 75 5.30 1.99 -11.97
N GLN A 76 5.00 0.74 -11.64
CA GLN A 76 3.63 0.25 -11.48
C GLN A 76 3.00 0.70 -10.16
N ALA A 77 3.83 0.85 -9.13
CA ALA A 77 3.39 1.33 -7.83
C ALA A 77 4.46 2.23 -7.18
N VAL A 78 4.00 3.20 -6.42
CA VAL A 78 4.80 4.06 -5.55
C VAL A 78 4.37 3.83 -4.11
N TYR A 79 5.32 3.57 -3.22
CA TYR A 79 5.13 3.50 -1.78
C TYR A 79 5.67 4.76 -1.14
N LEU A 80 4.91 5.40 -0.28
CA LEU A 80 5.32 6.57 0.51
C LEU A 80 5.33 6.17 1.98
N LEU A 81 6.53 6.06 2.57
CA LEU A 81 6.73 5.57 3.92
C LEU A 81 7.12 6.73 4.82
N ASN A 82 6.29 7.02 5.83
CA ASN A 82 6.55 8.04 6.86
C ASN A 82 6.99 9.42 6.30
N VAL A 83 6.45 9.82 5.16
CA VAL A 83 6.78 11.08 4.48
C VAL A 83 6.14 12.24 5.23
N ALA A 84 6.96 13.19 5.69
CA ALA A 84 6.49 14.32 6.50
C ALA A 84 5.56 15.26 5.72
N ASP A 85 6.00 15.69 4.56
CA ASP A 85 5.30 16.53 3.59
C ASP A 85 5.89 16.33 2.19
N LEU A 86 5.20 16.87 1.19
CA LEU A 86 5.64 16.89 -0.20
C LEU A 86 5.63 18.35 -0.70
N PRO A 87 6.73 18.84 -1.28
CA PRO A 87 6.70 20.12 -1.99
C PRO A 87 5.78 20.03 -3.22
N ALA A 88 5.23 21.17 -3.65
CA ALA A 88 4.26 21.21 -4.74
C ALA A 88 4.79 20.59 -6.04
N ASP A 89 6.08 20.77 -6.33
CA ASP A 89 6.74 20.19 -7.51
C ASP A 89 6.98 18.68 -7.41
N ALA A 90 6.74 18.05 -6.25
CA ALA A 90 6.66 16.59 -6.08
C ALA A 90 5.20 16.09 -6.08
N LEU A 91 4.28 16.89 -5.54
CA LEU A 91 2.87 16.51 -5.44
C LEU A 91 2.19 16.46 -6.82
N ASP A 92 2.39 17.48 -7.65
CA ASP A 92 1.78 17.54 -8.99
C ASP A 92 2.11 16.35 -9.91
N PRO A 93 3.38 15.90 -10.02
CA PRO A 93 3.73 14.68 -10.76
C PRO A 93 3.06 13.44 -10.17
N LEU A 94 3.00 13.34 -8.84
CA LEU A 94 2.38 12.20 -8.16
C LEU A 94 0.86 12.14 -8.42
N GLU A 95 0.15 13.27 -8.35
CA GLU A 95 -1.27 13.35 -8.69
C GLU A 95 -1.53 12.93 -10.15
N LYS A 96 -0.71 13.39 -11.09
CA LYS A 96 -0.81 13.02 -12.51
C LYS A 96 -0.55 11.53 -12.73
N TYR A 97 0.46 10.98 -12.08
CA TYR A 97 0.83 9.57 -12.16
C TYR A 97 -0.34 8.68 -11.68
N VAL A 98 -0.91 8.97 -10.51
CA VAL A 98 -2.03 8.20 -9.99
C VAL A 98 -3.28 8.38 -10.85
N ALA A 99 -3.59 9.62 -11.27
CA ALA A 99 -4.74 9.89 -12.12
C ALA A 99 -4.67 9.16 -13.48
N ALA A 100 -3.45 8.90 -13.99
CA ALA A 100 -3.21 8.14 -15.22
C ALA A 100 -3.37 6.62 -15.04
N GLY A 101 -3.37 6.11 -13.81
CA GLY A 101 -3.56 4.68 -13.50
C GLY A 101 -2.46 4.07 -12.64
N GLY A 102 -1.49 4.85 -12.17
CA GLY A 102 -0.46 4.40 -11.25
C GLY A 102 -1.02 3.95 -9.90
N GLY A 103 -0.40 2.97 -9.28
CA GLY A 103 -0.72 2.52 -7.92
C GLY A 103 0.01 3.34 -6.86
N LEU A 104 -0.66 3.68 -5.76
CA LEU A 104 -0.05 4.41 -4.65
C LEU A 104 -0.35 3.72 -3.33
N ALA A 105 0.66 3.56 -2.48
CA ALA A 105 0.53 3.08 -1.12
C ALA A 105 1.11 4.11 -0.14
N TRP A 106 0.32 4.51 0.87
CA TRP A 106 0.73 5.37 1.96
C TRP A 106 0.87 4.58 3.25
N PHE A 107 1.99 4.75 3.93
CA PHE A 107 2.17 4.34 5.32
C PHE A 107 2.57 5.56 6.13
N VAL A 108 1.73 5.94 7.09
CA VAL A 108 2.00 7.10 7.94
C VAL A 108 2.89 6.71 9.11
N GLY A 109 3.58 7.68 9.69
CA GLY A 109 4.46 7.46 10.82
C GLY A 109 4.73 8.73 11.63
N GLY A 110 5.77 8.71 12.46
CA GLY A 110 6.07 9.79 13.39
C GLY A 110 6.47 11.12 12.75
N SER A 111 6.92 11.10 11.51
CA SER A 111 7.36 12.30 10.78
C SER A 111 6.21 13.06 10.11
N VAL A 112 5.04 12.42 9.94
CA VAL A 112 3.88 12.98 9.25
C VAL A 112 3.42 14.30 9.87
N LYS A 113 3.16 15.29 9.04
CA LYS A 113 2.59 16.59 9.41
C LYS A 113 1.09 16.62 9.11
N PRO A 114 0.20 16.42 10.11
CA PRO A 114 -1.25 16.32 9.87
C PRO A 114 -1.84 17.51 9.13
N THR A 115 -1.35 18.72 9.40
CA THR A 115 -1.80 19.94 8.70
C THR A 115 -1.58 19.83 7.18
N PHE A 116 -0.37 19.42 6.77
CA PHE A 116 -0.08 19.23 5.36
C PHE A 116 -0.97 18.12 4.73
N TYR A 117 -1.13 17.00 5.44
CA TYR A 117 -1.98 15.89 4.97
C TYR A 117 -3.43 16.33 4.81
N ASN A 118 -3.96 17.12 5.74
CA ASN A 118 -5.33 17.59 5.69
C ASN A 118 -5.54 18.65 4.59
N ASP A 119 -4.65 19.63 4.53
CA ASP A 119 -4.82 20.80 3.64
C ASP A 119 -4.42 20.48 2.18
N SER A 120 -3.33 19.71 1.99
CA SER A 120 -2.73 19.52 0.66
C SER A 120 -2.99 18.14 0.06
N LEU A 121 -3.17 17.10 0.88
CA LEU A 121 -3.37 15.73 0.40
C LEU A 121 -4.81 15.27 0.48
N PHE A 122 -5.53 15.57 1.55
CA PHE A 122 -6.96 15.24 1.67
C PHE A 122 -7.84 16.22 0.87
N LYS A 123 -7.58 17.52 0.93
CA LYS A 123 -8.28 18.57 0.15
C LYS A 123 -9.81 18.41 0.19
N GLU A 124 -10.37 18.28 1.40
CA GLU A 124 -11.82 18.07 1.58
C GLU A 124 -12.39 16.89 0.78
N GLY A 125 -11.62 15.81 0.66
CA GLY A 125 -11.99 14.60 -0.07
C GLY A 125 -11.64 14.60 -1.56
N ASN A 126 -10.97 15.65 -2.08
CA ASN A 126 -10.62 15.76 -3.49
C ASN A 126 -9.16 15.40 -3.80
N GLY A 127 -8.35 15.11 -2.78
CA GLY A 127 -6.92 14.85 -2.93
C GLY A 127 -6.54 13.37 -3.00
N LEU A 128 -5.24 13.10 -2.86
CA LEU A 128 -4.68 11.74 -2.88
C LEU A 128 -4.91 10.98 -1.56
N PHE A 129 -5.09 11.68 -0.44
CA PHE A 129 -5.28 11.04 0.85
C PHE A 129 -6.77 10.90 1.16
N PRO A 130 -7.24 9.73 1.66
CA PRO A 130 -8.68 9.42 1.70
C PRO A 130 -9.44 10.12 2.83
N VAL A 131 -8.77 10.46 3.93
CA VAL A 131 -9.40 10.94 5.16
C VAL A 131 -8.54 12.00 5.83
N PRO A 132 -9.11 12.95 6.58
CA PRO A 132 -8.32 13.87 7.37
C PRO A 132 -7.77 13.17 8.61
N LEU A 133 -6.52 13.47 8.95
CA LEU A 133 -5.87 12.96 10.16
C LEU A 133 -6.21 13.80 11.39
N ASP A 134 -6.29 13.17 12.55
CA ASP A 134 -6.28 13.86 13.84
C ASP A 134 -4.91 14.56 14.07
N ALA A 135 -4.86 15.50 15.00
CA ALA A 135 -3.67 16.33 15.24
C ALA A 135 -2.44 15.52 15.68
N ALA A 136 -2.62 14.33 16.25
CA ALA A 136 -1.54 13.49 16.74
C ALA A 136 -1.88 11.99 16.68
N PRO A 137 -0.87 11.14 16.55
CA PRO A 137 -1.08 9.70 16.64
C PRO A 137 -1.49 9.28 18.06
N ARG A 138 -2.23 8.17 18.15
CA ARG A 138 -2.68 7.56 19.41
C ARG A 138 -2.10 6.18 19.61
N ALA A 139 -1.81 5.85 20.88
CA ALA A 139 -1.53 4.48 21.26
C ALA A 139 -2.82 3.65 21.24
N LEU A 140 -2.72 2.41 20.78
CA LEU A 140 -3.74 1.40 20.98
C LEU A 140 -3.43 0.70 22.31
N PRO A 141 -4.25 0.83 23.36
CA PRO A 141 -3.94 0.22 24.66
C PRO A 141 -3.80 -1.29 24.53
N ILE A 142 -2.80 -1.86 25.17
CA ILE A 142 -2.64 -3.32 25.26
C ILE A 142 -3.78 -3.86 26.14
N VAL A 143 -4.48 -4.88 25.63
CA VAL A 143 -5.50 -5.62 26.38
C VAL A 143 -5.06 -7.07 26.42
N GLU A 144 -4.82 -7.60 27.61
CA GLU A 144 -4.50 -9.02 27.80
C GLU A 144 -5.68 -9.88 27.29
N ASP A 145 -5.37 -10.99 26.66
CA ASP A 145 -6.34 -11.91 26.06
C ASP A 145 -7.28 -11.28 25.01
N SER A 146 -6.90 -10.13 24.44
CA SER A 146 -7.61 -9.60 23.28
C SER A 146 -7.38 -10.49 22.06
N GLY A 147 -8.41 -10.66 21.24
CA GLY A 147 -8.25 -11.21 19.88
C GLY A 147 -7.28 -10.38 19.05
N PRO A 148 -7.15 -10.67 17.74
CA PRO A 148 -6.27 -9.95 16.83
C PRO A 148 -6.57 -8.45 16.84
N ASP A 149 -5.53 -7.63 16.69
CA ASP A 149 -5.70 -6.17 16.60
C ASP A 149 -6.31 -5.75 15.27
N LEU A 150 -6.19 -6.57 14.24
CA LEU A 150 -6.69 -6.29 12.89
C LEU A 150 -8.01 -7.01 12.62
N ILE A 151 -8.97 -6.24 12.10
CA ILE A 151 -10.24 -6.73 11.58
C ILE A 151 -10.25 -6.38 10.09
N LEU A 152 -10.09 -7.41 9.23
CA LEU A 152 -10.05 -7.24 7.78
C LEU A 152 -11.47 -7.26 7.22
N ALA A 153 -11.77 -6.34 6.30
CA ALA A 153 -12.96 -6.41 5.46
C ALA A 153 -12.70 -7.28 4.22
N PRO A 154 -13.74 -7.90 3.64
CA PRO A 154 -13.59 -8.58 2.35
C PRO A 154 -13.09 -7.62 1.27
N HIS A 155 -11.85 -7.84 0.80
CA HIS A 155 -11.23 -7.01 -0.22
C HIS A 155 -10.16 -7.82 -0.99
N PRO A 156 -10.01 -7.63 -2.32
CA PRO A 156 -9.07 -8.40 -3.13
C PRO A 156 -7.63 -8.42 -2.63
N ILE A 157 -7.18 -7.34 -1.99
CA ILE A 157 -5.82 -7.25 -1.41
C ILE A 157 -5.59 -8.26 -0.28
N PHE A 158 -6.65 -8.72 0.40
CA PHE A 158 -6.58 -9.67 1.49
C PHE A 158 -7.00 -11.09 1.09
N ARG A 159 -7.21 -11.35 -0.20
CA ARG A 159 -7.62 -12.69 -0.69
C ARG A 159 -6.69 -13.81 -0.23
N VAL A 160 -5.40 -13.51 -0.05
CA VAL A 160 -4.41 -14.47 0.44
C VAL A 160 -4.74 -14.98 1.86
N PHE A 161 -5.52 -14.22 2.64
CA PHE A 161 -5.94 -14.57 3.99
C PHE A 161 -7.35 -15.19 4.06
N GLU A 162 -8.06 -15.30 2.93
CA GLU A 162 -9.42 -15.82 2.91
C GLU A 162 -9.45 -17.35 3.10
N GLY A 163 -10.40 -17.83 3.87
CA GLY A 163 -10.70 -19.27 4.00
C GLY A 163 -9.74 -20.10 4.85
N GLN A 164 -8.78 -19.48 5.51
CA GLN A 164 -7.84 -20.13 6.43
C GLN A 164 -7.67 -19.31 7.71
N GLU A 165 -7.54 -19.99 8.84
CA GLU A 165 -7.01 -19.35 10.04
C GLU A 165 -5.56 -18.92 9.74
N ASN A 166 -5.29 -17.63 9.86
CA ASN A 166 -3.96 -17.10 9.61
C ASN A 166 -3.30 -16.72 10.95
N PRO A 167 -2.38 -17.55 11.45
CA PRO A 167 -1.77 -17.32 12.76
C PRO A 167 -0.97 -16.00 12.80
N TYR A 168 -0.54 -15.47 11.66
CA TYR A 168 0.16 -14.18 11.62
C TYR A 168 -0.77 -13.02 11.94
N LEU A 169 -2.03 -13.06 11.51
CA LEU A 169 -3.02 -12.05 11.88
C LEU A 169 -3.31 -12.08 13.38
N ASP A 170 -3.36 -13.27 13.96
CA ASP A 170 -3.66 -13.44 15.39
C ASP A 170 -2.56 -12.88 16.30
N VAL A 171 -1.31 -12.90 15.84
CA VAL A 171 -0.16 -12.37 16.60
C VAL A 171 0.18 -10.93 16.24
N THR A 172 -0.43 -10.38 15.19
CA THR A 172 -0.19 -9.00 14.78
C THR A 172 -0.74 -8.03 15.83
N ARG A 173 0.13 -7.11 16.24
CA ARG A 173 -0.20 -6.06 17.22
C ARG A 173 0.12 -4.69 16.64
N VAL A 174 -0.79 -3.76 16.86
CA VAL A 174 -0.63 -2.34 16.49
C VAL A 174 -0.54 -1.52 17.77
N ALA A 175 0.64 -1.01 18.06
CA ALA A 175 0.87 -0.21 19.27
C ALA A 175 0.41 1.24 19.09
N LYS A 176 0.45 1.76 17.85
CA LYS A 176 0.19 3.18 17.58
C LYS A 176 -0.36 3.39 16.17
N PHE A 177 -1.21 4.38 16.01
CA PHE A 177 -1.81 4.73 14.72
C PHE A 177 -2.24 6.20 14.70
N PHE A 178 -2.48 6.76 13.50
CA PHE A 178 -3.16 8.04 13.36
C PHE A 178 -4.67 7.84 13.30
N PRO A 179 -5.43 8.43 14.23
CA PRO A 179 -6.89 8.45 14.12
C PRO A 179 -7.33 9.33 12.96
N VAL A 180 -8.47 9.01 12.39
CA VAL A 180 -9.21 9.93 11.52
C VAL A 180 -9.78 11.05 12.36
N ALA A 181 -9.74 12.30 11.85
CA ALA A 181 -10.30 13.44 12.54
C ALA A 181 -11.79 13.22 12.89
N ALA A 182 -12.17 13.52 14.12
CA ALA A 182 -13.53 13.28 14.61
C ALA A 182 -14.62 14.06 13.86
N SER A 183 -14.24 15.17 13.20
CA SER A 183 -15.14 15.96 12.36
C SER A 183 -15.41 15.32 10.98
N TRP A 184 -14.67 14.28 10.60
CA TRP A 184 -14.86 13.65 9.29
C TRP A 184 -16.12 12.78 9.29
N ASN A 185 -16.98 13.03 8.32
CA ASN A 185 -18.13 12.20 8.02
C ASN A 185 -18.03 11.77 6.56
N ARG A 186 -18.02 10.47 6.32
CA ARG A 186 -17.91 9.88 4.99
C ARG A 186 -19.01 10.36 4.04
N ASP A 187 -20.24 10.46 4.54
CA ASP A 187 -21.41 10.80 3.74
C ASP A 187 -21.42 12.27 3.28
N ASP A 188 -20.65 13.13 3.96
CA ASP A 188 -20.54 14.56 3.66
C ASP A 188 -19.41 14.86 2.63
N GLN A 189 -18.65 13.85 2.20
CA GLN A 189 -17.50 14.04 1.32
C GLN A 189 -17.85 13.76 -0.14
N ALA A 190 -17.31 14.56 -1.05
CA ALA A 190 -17.53 14.44 -2.50
C ALA A 190 -17.15 13.04 -3.06
N ARG A 191 -16.26 12.32 -2.40
CA ARG A 191 -15.81 10.96 -2.74
C ARG A 191 -16.02 9.96 -1.61
N GLY A 192 -16.95 10.25 -0.68
CA GLY A 192 -17.17 9.40 0.47
C GLY A 192 -17.52 7.96 0.10
N ASP A 193 -18.29 7.76 -0.96
CA ASP A 193 -18.69 6.44 -1.44
C ASP A 193 -17.53 5.65 -2.08
N ASP A 194 -16.52 6.34 -2.61
CA ASP A 194 -15.35 5.70 -3.21
C ASP A 194 -14.30 5.28 -2.16
N VAL A 195 -14.38 5.81 -0.93
CA VAL A 195 -13.45 5.50 0.15
C VAL A 195 -13.94 4.27 0.92
N GLN A 196 -13.22 3.18 0.77
CA GLN A 196 -13.51 1.91 1.45
C GLN A 196 -12.57 1.71 2.63
N THR A 197 -13.10 1.48 3.83
CA THR A 197 -12.31 0.97 4.95
C THR A 197 -12.10 -0.52 4.73
N ILE A 198 -10.85 -0.92 4.48
CA ILE A 198 -10.49 -2.31 4.19
C ILE A 198 -9.91 -3.05 5.41
N ALA A 199 -9.41 -2.32 6.40
CA ALA A 199 -9.06 -2.88 7.70
C ALA A 199 -9.38 -1.90 8.82
N SER A 200 -9.80 -2.43 9.96
CA SER A 200 -10.05 -1.69 11.20
C SER A 200 -9.27 -2.30 12.35
N LEU A 201 -9.03 -1.51 13.38
CA LEU A 201 -8.49 -1.98 14.65
C LEU A 201 -9.57 -2.63 15.51
N ARG A 202 -9.19 -3.45 16.50
CA ARG A 202 -10.10 -4.08 17.47
C ARG A 202 -11.01 -3.10 18.23
N ASN A 203 -10.58 -1.83 18.36
CA ASN A 203 -11.40 -0.74 18.90
C ASN A 203 -12.34 -0.10 17.88
N ARG A 204 -12.49 -0.71 16.68
CA ARG A 204 -13.29 -0.26 15.54
C ARG A 204 -12.82 1.05 14.88
N GLN A 205 -11.65 1.56 15.23
CA GLN A 205 -11.06 2.66 14.49
C GLN A 205 -10.56 2.16 13.13
N PRO A 206 -10.81 2.88 12.03
CA PRO A 206 -10.29 2.50 10.74
C PRO A 206 -8.77 2.59 10.73
N LEU A 207 -8.12 1.62 10.07
CA LEU A 207 -6.67 1.55 9.94
C LEU A 207 -6.20 1.61 8.50
N MET A 208 -6.89 0.93 7.60
CA MET A 208 -6.52 0.91 6.18
C MET A 208 -7.71 1.29 5.31
N PHE A 209 -7.41 2.06 4.29
CA PHE A 209 -8.38 2.51 3.29
C PHE A 209 -7.91 2.13 1.89
N HIS A 210 -8.88 1.90 1.03
CA HIS A 210 -8.71 1.86 -0.41
C HIS A 210 -9.63 2.88 -1.05
N HIS A 211 -9.13 3.63 -2.03
CA HIS A 211 -9.96 4.51 -2.85
C HIS A 211 -9.35 4.70 -4.24
N ARG A 212 -10.11 5.31 -5.12
CA ARG A 212 -9.66 5.64 -6.48
C ARG A 212 -9.36 7.12 -6.60
N PHE A 213 -8.32 7.42 -7.38
CA PHE A 213 -8.00 8.77 -7.81
C PHE A 213 -7.76 8.75 -9.33
N GLY A 214 -8.70 9.32 -10.10
CA GLY A 214 -8.70 9.14 -11.55
C GLY A 214 -8.83 7.66 -11.93
N LYS A 215 -7.83 7.14 -12.65
CA LYS A 215 -7.77 5.72 -13.03
C LYS A 215 -6.98 4.86 -12.05
N GLY A 216 -6.21 5.48 -11.16
CA GLY A 216 -5.33 4.80 -10.22
C GLY A 216 -6.04 4.35 -8.94
N HIS A 217 -5.35 3.50 -8.21
CA HIS A 217 -5.78 2.93 -6.93
C HIS A 217 -4.81 3.37 -5.83
N ILE A 218 -5.36 3.78 -4.72
CA ILE A 218 -4.60 4.21 -3.55
C ILE A 218 -4.98 3.33 -2.35
N VAL A 219 -3.96 2.80 -1.70
CA VAL A 219 -4.08 2.12 -0.40
C VAL A 219 -3.39 2.98 0.64
N THR A 220 -4.09 3.29 1.72
CA THR A 220 -3.57 4.11 2.81
C THR A 220 -3.61 3.32 4.11
N CYS A 221 -2.48 3.24 4.80
CA CYS A 221 -2.35 2.63 6.11
C CYS A 221 -2.02 3.70 7.16
N LEU A 222 -2.82 3.78 8.21
CA LEU A 222 -2.70 4.78 9.27
C LEU A 222 -1.72 4.38 10.40
N THR A 223 -0.78 3.49 10.09
CA THR A 223 0.35 3.11 10.95
C THR A 223 1.61 2.93 10.10
N THR A 224 2.76 2.68 10.71
CA THR A 224 4.03 2.52 10.01
C THR A 224 4.08 1.23 9.18
N CYS A 225 4.91 1.21 8.14
CA CYS A 225 5.22 0.00 7.41
C CYS A 225 6.12 -0.92 8.25
N GLY A 226 7.14 -0.36 8.88
CA GLY A 226 8.10 -1.04 9.74
C GLY A 226 7.65 -1.14 11.21
N PRO A 227 8.51 -1.70 12.09
CA PRO A 227 8.16 -2.13 13.45
C PRO A 227 8.01 -0.99 14.47
N ALA A 228 8.13 0.29 14.05
CA ALA A 228 8.07 1.40 15.00
C ALA A 228 6.72 1.51 15.74
N TRP A 229 5.60 1.15 15.08
CA TRP A 229 4.25 1.26 15.64
C TRP A 229 3.46 -0.05 15.63
N ASN A 230 4.01 -1.13 15.12
CA ASN A 230 3.39 -2.44 15.02
C ASN A 230 4.46 -3.54 15.00
N ASN A 231 4.04 -4.81 14.90
CA ASN A 231 4.95 -5.97 14.87
C ASN A 231 4.78 -6.84 13.62
N TRP A 232 4.25 -6.32 12.54
CA TRP A 232 4.03 -7.11 11.32
C TRP A 232 5.21 -7.14 10.33
N ALA A 233 6.28 -6.36 10.60
CA ALA A 233 7.49 -6.30 9.79
C ALA A 233 8.64 -7.09 10.43
#